data_e331f468f67217381232829b40df5364
#
_entry.id   e331f468f67217381232829b40df5364
#
_cell.length_a   1.000
_cell.length_b   1.000
_cell.length_c   1.000
_cell.angle_alpha   90.00
_cell.angle_beta   90.00
_cell.angle_gamma   90.00
#
_symmetry.space_group_name_H-M   'P 1'
#
loop_
_entity.id
_entity.type
_entity.pdbx_description
1 polymer ?
#
loop_
_entity_poly.entity_id
_entity_poly.type
_entity_poly.pdbx_seq_one_letter_code
_entity_poly.pdbx_strand_id
1 'polypeptide(L)'
;MTLLRNVTAVTLNERREIVDDAVIEIDGNKILSIGKASDYPSSENELDCNGLVAIPGLIDTHSHADQSLLRGLGDQMHWVPFLEKIVDPYLTRRSQSLSILSLIHI
;
A
#
# COMPACT_ATOMS: atom_id res chain seq x y z
N MET A 1 21.28 6.24 2.83
CA MET A 1 20.42 6.66 3.96
C MET A 1 19.48 7.75 3.45
N THR A 2 18.19 7.65 3.69
CA THR A 2 17.17 8.61 3.24
C THR A 2 16.30 9.00 4.44
N LEU A 3 15.95 10.27 4.56
CA LEU A 3 15.01 10.76 5.57
C LEU A 3 13.69 11.13 4.92
N LEU A 4 12.59 10.56 5.40
CA LEU A 4 11.23 11.04 5.09
C LEU A 4 10.84 12.02 6.19
N ARG A 5 10.56 13.29 5.84
CA ARG A 5 10.25 14.34 6.79
C ARG A 5 8.81 14.81 6.72
N ASN A 6 8.35 15.44 7.78
CA ASN A 6 7.05 16.09 7.88
C ASN A 6 5.87 15.11 7.66
N VAL A 7 6.06 13.85 8.03
CA VAL A 7 5.06 12.80 7.83
C VAL A 7 4.34 12.50 9.16
N THR A 8 3.04 12.18 9.09
CA THR A 8 2.36 11.57 10.25
C THR A 8 2.62 10.06 10.21
N ALA A 9 3.40 9.54 11.16
CA ALA A 9 3.74 8.12 11.23
C ALA A 9 2.81 7.35 12.17
N VAL A 10 2.05 6.38 11.63
CA VAL A 10 1.22 5.44 12.41
C VAL A 10 2.03 4.16 12.57
N THR A 11 2.68 3.98 13.71
CA THR A 11 3.71 2.96 13.88
C THR A 11 3.17 1.53 14.04
N LEU A 12 1.92 1.38 14.48
CA LEU A 12 1.31 0.09 14.86
C LEU A 12 2.18 -0.75 15.82
N ASN A 13 3.09 -0.10 16.55
CA ASN A 13 3.86 -0.76 17.60
C ASN A 13 2.94 -1.15 18.79
N GLU A 14 3.49 -1.79 19.81
CA GLU A 14 2.74 -2.23 20.99
C GLU A 14 1.96 -1.09 21.66
N ARG A 15 2.48 0.14 21.60
CA ARG A 15 1.84 1.35 22.16
C ARG A 15 0.86 2.00 21.20
N ARG A 16 0.80 1.55 19.93
CA ARG A 16 -0.01 2.15 18.86
C ARG A 16 0.21 3.65 18.71
N GLU A 17 1.47 4.04 18.77
CA GLU A 17 1.86 5.45 18.71
C GLU A 17 1.59 6.04 17.33
N ILE A 18 1.07 7.26 17.34
CA ILE A 18 1.01 8.14 16.18
C ILE A 18 1.97 9.28 16.44
N VAL A 19 2.91 9.49 15.55
CA VAL A 19 3.90 10.55 15.66
C VAL A 19 3.62 11.56 14.56
N ASP A 20 3.14 12.73 14.95
CA ASP A 20 2.96 13.86 14.04
C ASP A 20 4.30 14.55 13.81
N ASP A 21 4.47 15.14 12.63
CA ASP A 21 5.71 15.80 12.19
C ASP A 21 6.93 14.88 12.39
N ALA A 22 6.75 13.63 12.00
CA ALA A 22 7.76 12.60 12.16
C ALA A 22 8.85 12.69 11.10
N VAL A 23 10.02 12.15 11.47
CA VAL A 23 11.07 11.75 10.55
C VAL A 23 11.20 10.23 10.58
N ILE A 24 11.21 9.61 9.40
CA ILE A 24 11.49 8.20 9.22
C ILE A 24 12.85 8.08 8.54
N GLU A 25 13.78 7.45 9.21
CA GLU A 25 15.13 7.18 8.70
C GLU A 25 15.17 5.80 8.06
N ILE A 26 15.64 5.77 6.79
CA ILE A 26 15.70 4.54 6.00
C ILE A 26 17.12 4.33 5.49
N ASP A 27 17.61 3.11 5.63
CA ASP A 27 18.85 2.67 4.99
C ASP A 27 18.63 1.38 4.20
N GLY A 28 18.83 1.47 2.88
CA GLY A 28 18.51 0.39 1.97
C GLY A 28 17.03 0.00 2.06
N ASN A 29 16.76 -1.18 2.58
CA ASN A 29 15.40 -1.74 2.74
C ASN A 29 14.94 -1.79 4.20
N LYS A 30 15.57 -1.05 5.10
CA LYS A 30 15.26 -1.07 6.53
C LYS A 30 14.90 0.31 7.04
N ILE A 31 13.89 0.38 7.88
CA ILE A 31 13.61 1.53 8.72
C ILE A 31 14.55 1.41 9.94
N LEU A 32 15.41 2.41 10.11
CA LEU A 32 16.36 2.45 11.24
C LEU A 32 15.70 3.05 12.47
N SER A 33 14.97 4.15 12.26
CA SER A 33 14.34 4.88 13.36
C SER A 33 13.14 5.69 12.89
N ILE A 34 12.25 6.01 13.83
CA ILE A 34 11.14 6.93 13.68
C ILE A 34 11.13 7.84 14.90
N GLY A 35 11.10 9.14 14.72
CA GLY A 35 11.08 10.11 15.79
C GLY A 35 10.60 11.48 15.35
N LYS A 36 10.74 12.47 16.22
CA LYS A 36 10.36 13.86 15.94
C LYS A 36 11.42 14.55 15.09
N ALA A 37 11.00 15.53 14.31
CA ALA A 37 11.89 16.29 13.42
C ALA A 37 13.08 16.92 14.16
N SER A 38 12.90 17.32 15.44
CA SER A 38 13.95 17.88 16.29
C SER A 38 15.14 16.97 16.54
N ASP A 39 14.92 15.66 16.44
CA ASP A 39 15.92 14.63 16.83
C ASP A 39 16.83 14.25 15.66
N TYR A 40 16.54 14.77 14.47
CA TYR A 40 17.24 14.43 13.23
C TYR A 40 17.86 15.66 12.57
N PRO A 41 19.19 15.70 12.41
CA PRO A 41 19.83 16.76 11.63
C PRO A 41 19.40 16.71 10.16
N SER A 42 19.56 17.81 9.45
CA SER A 42 19.34 17.85 8.01
C SER A 42 20.31 16.94 7.27
N SER A 43 19.83 16.33 6.19
CA SER A 43 20.58 15.42 5.32
C SER A 43 20.45 15.85 3.86
N GLU A 44 21.43 15.54 3.04
CA GLU A 44 21.36 15.81 1.59
C GLU A 44 20.29 14.96 0.88
N ASN A 45 19.89 13.84 1.48
CA ASN A 45 18.92 12.93 0.89
C ASN A 45 17.63 12.90 1.74
N GLU A 46 16.82 13.93 1.57
CA GLU A 46 15.55 14.10 2.26
C GLU A 46 14.38 14.15 1.27
N LEU A 47 13.27 13.55 1.67
CA LEU A 47 12.00 13.64 0.97
C LEU A 47 10.98 14.31 1.89
N ASP A 48 10.43 15.43 1.44
CA ASP A 48 9.32 16.10 2.13
C ASP A 48 8.02 15.34 1.90
N CYS A 49 7.45 14.83 2.99
CA CYS A 49 6.22 14.05 3.03
C CYS A 49 5.09 14.83 3.71
N ASN A 50 5.14 16.15 3.68
CA ASN A 50 4.11 16.99 4.30
C ASN A 50 2.70 16.65 3.81
N GLY A 51 1.78 16.45 4.75
CA GLY A 51 0.40 16.05 4.46
C GLY A 51 0.21 14.55 4.16
N LEU A 52 1.26 13.75 4.17
CA LEU A 52 1.18 12.30 3.98
C LEU A 52 1.15 11.56 5.33
N VAL A 53 0.57 10.38 5.29
CA VAL A 53 0.53 9.45 6.42
C VAL A 53 1.32 8.20 6.06
N ALA A 54 2.32 7.86 6.86
CA ALA A 54 3.06 6.61 6.74
C ALA A 54 2.43 5.54 7.63
N ILE A 55 2.11 4.41 7.04
CA ILE A 55 1.61 3.22 7.73
C ILE A 55 2.53 2.03 7.38
N PRO A 56 2.62 1.00 8.21
CA PRO A 56 3.24 -0.26 7.81
C PRO A 56 2.59 -0.83 6.57
N GLY A 57 3.39 -1.46 5.71
CA GLY A 57 2.87 -2.11 4.50
C GLY A 57 1.76 -3.11 4.84
N LEU A 58 0.71 -3.11 4.03
CA LEU A 58 -0.40 -4.03 4.20
C LEU A 58 0.03 -5.45 3.83
N ILE A 59 -0.42 -6.41 4.62
CA ILE A 59 -0.23 -7.84 4.35
C ILE A 59 -1.58 -8.43 4.00
N ASP A 60 -1.72 -8.90 2.77
CA ASP A 60 -2.91 -9.58 2.29
C ASP A 60 -2.60 -11.08 2.14
N THR A 61 -3.23 -11.88 2.97
CA THR A 61 -3.03 -13.33 2.98
C THR A 61 -4.05 -14.09 2.13
N HIS A 62 -5.05 -13.41 1.61
CA HIS A 62 -6.06 -13.96 0.70
C HIS A 62 -6.54 -12.87 -0.26
N SER A 63 -6.11 -12.93 -1.49
CA SER A 63 -6.42 -11.91 -2.50
C SER A 63 -6.90 -12.52 -3.82
N HIS A 64 -7.86 -11.86 -4.42
CA HIS A 64 -8.30 -12.07 -5.79
C HIS A 64 -7.88 -10.90 -6.68
N ALA A 65 -6.65 -10.46 -6.53
CA ALA A 65 -6.08 -9.31 -7.21
C ALA A 65 -6.22 -9.38 -8.74
N ASP A 66 -6.17 -10.59 -9.28
CA ASP A 66 -6.37 -10.87 -10.70
C ASP A 66 -7.79 -10.58 -11.21
N GLN A 67 -8.75 -10.42 -10.30
CA GLN A 67 -10.15 -10.10 -10.61
C GLN A 67 -10.47 -8.59 -10.44
N SER A 68 -9.49 -7.76 -10.15
CA SER A 68 -9.71 -6.33 -9.88
C SER A 68 -10.35 -5.58 -11.06
N LEU A 69 -10.14 -6.01 -12.30
CA LEU A 69 -10.81 -5.48 -13.49
C LEU A 69 -12.29 -5.87 -13.58
N LEU A 70 -12.75 -6.83 -12.80
CA LEU A 70 -14.14 -7.28 -12.77
C LEU A 70 -15.02 -6.47 -11.81
N ARG A 71 -14.46 -5.44 -11.17
CA ARG A 71 -15.18 -4.59 -10.22
C ARG A 71 -16.45 -4.01 -10.85
N GLY A 72 -17.59 -4.17 -10.16
CA GLY A 72 -18.89 -3.71 -10.64
C GLY A 72 -19.56 -4.61 -11.68
N LEU A 73 -18.87 -5.62 -12.20
CA LEU A 73 -19.50 -6.63 -13.04
C LEU A 73 -20.17 -7.69 -12.16
N GLY A 74 -21.41 -7.98 -12.45
CA GLY A 74 -22.15 -8.99 -11.70
C GLY A 74 -22.72 -8.53 -10.36
N ASP A 75 -22.82 -7.23 -10.14
CA ASP A 75 -23.60 -6.68 -9.02
C ASP A 75 -24.99 -7.30 -9.03
N GLN A 76 -25.44 -7.81 -7.88
CA GLN A 76 -26.70 -8.54 -7.70
C GLN A 76 -26.72 -9.97 -8.28
N MET A 77 -25.62 -10.46 -8.85
CA MET A 77 -25.54 -11.86 -9.26
C MET A 77 -25.29 -12.78 -8.05
N HIS A 78 -25.94 -13.92 -8.06
CA HIS A 78 -25.58 -14.98 -7.13
C HIS A 78 -24.17 -15.52 -7.44
N TRP A 79 -23.49 -16.05 -6.43
CA TRP A 79 -22.11 -16.52 -6.50
C TRP A 79 -21.83 -17.46 -7.69
N VAL A 80 -22.64 -18.51 -7.89
CA VAL A 80 -22.39 -19.50 -8.96
C VAL A 80 -22.49 -18.87 -10.35
N PRO A 81 -23.57 -18.14 -10.72
CA PRO A 81 -23.61 -17.44 -11.99
C PRO A 81 -22.52 -16.40 -12.18
N PHE A 82 -22.04 -15.74 -11.12
CA PHE A 82 -20.91 -14.81 -11.19
C PHE A 82 -19.63 -15.52 -11.62
N LEU A 83 -19.33 -16.68 -11.03
CA LEU A 83 -18.16 -17.47 -11.42
C LEU A 83 -18.24 -17.90 -12.89
N GLU A 84 -19.33 -18.57 -13.28
CA GLU A 84 -19.47 -19.17 -14.60
C GLU A 84 -19.51 -18.15 -15.75
N LYS A 85 -20.17 -17.01 -15.55
CA LYS A 85 -20.42 -16.05 -16.63
C LYS A 85 -19.42 -14.92 -16.70
N ILE A 86 -18.72 -14.62 -15.61
CA ILE A 86 -17.81 -13.48 -15.53
C ILE A 86 -16.38 -13.95 -15.22
N VAL A 87 -16.19 -14.64 -14.10
CA VAL A 87 -14.84 -14.96 -13.62
C VAL A 87 -14.15 -15.96 -14.56
N ASP A 88 -14.77 -17.09 -14.86
CA ASP A 88 -14.16 -18.13 -15.68
C ASP A 88 -13.84 -17.65 -17.11
N PRO A 89 -14.75 -16.97 -17.83
CA PRO A 89 -14.42 -16.40 -19.13
C PRO A 89 -13.31 -15.36 -19.08
N TYR A 90 -13.23 -14.57 -18.01
CA TYR A 90 -12.16 -13.60 -17.81
C TYR A 90 -10.81 -14.31 -17.58
N LEU A 91 -10.75 -15.27 -16.66
CA LEU A 91 -9.52 -15.99 -16.32
C LEU A 91 -8.93 -16.72 -17.53
N THR A 92 -9.78 -17.25 -18.41
CA THR A 92 -9.32 -17.94 -19.63
C THR A 92 -8.77 -17.01 -20.71
N ARG A 93 -9.16 -15.71 -20.71
CA ARG A 93 -8.80 -14.76 -21.77
C ARG A 93 -7.80 -13.69 -21.35
N ARG A 94 -7.60 -13.49 -20.05
CA ARG A 94 -6.71 -12.45 -19.53
C ARG A 94 -5.24 -12.75 -19.84
N SER A 95 -4.44 -11.71 -20.09
CA SER A 95 -2.98 -11.79 -20.06
C SER A 95 -2.45 -11.50 -18.65
N GLN A 96 -1.29 -12.05 -18.32
CA GLN A 96 -0.61 -11.73 -17.04
C GLN A 96 -0.33 -10.23 -16.91
N SER A 97 0.04 -9.57 -18.00
CA SER A 97 0.32 -8.13 -18.01
C SER A 97 -0.89 -7.29 -17.63
N LEU A 98 -2.10 -7.66 -18.06
CA LEU A 98 -3.34 -6.99 -17.70
C LEU A 98 -3.65 -7.12 -16.20
N SER A 99 -3.40 -8.28 -15.61
CA SER A 99 -3.60 -8.50 -14.18
C SER A 99 -2.67 -7.64 -13.32
N ILE A 100 -1.41 -7.50 -13.71
CA ILE A 100 -0.44 -6.65 -13.02
C ILE A 100 -0.84 -5.17 -13.15
N LEU A 101 -1.19 -4.70 -14.34
CA LEU A 101 -1.59 -3.32 -14.57
C LEU A 101 -2.83 -2.93 -13.75
N SER A 102 -3.78 -3.85 -13.57
CA SER A 102 -4.98 -3.58 -12.78
C SER A 102 -4.68 -3.35 -11.28
N LEU A 103 -3.57 -3.90 -10.78
CA LEU A 103 -3.13 -3.70 -9.39
C LEU A 103 -2.39 -2.38 -9.18
N ILE A 104 -1.69 -1.88 -10.21
CA ILE A 104 -0.92 -0.65 -10.13
C ILE A 104 -1.83 0.59 -10.11
N HIS A 105 -3.04 0.49 -10.66
CA HIS A 105 -3.98 1.60 -10.79
C HIS A 105 -5.08 1.63 -9.71
N ILE A 106 -4.93 0.87 -8.63
CA ILE A 106 -5.74 0.95 -7.42
C ILE A 106 -5.04 1.86 -6.43
#